data_01a581695eb00836571a2470e687e092
#
_entry.id   01a581695eb00836571a2470e687e092
#
_cell.length_a   1.000
_cell.length_b   1.000
_cell.length_c   1.000
_cell.angle_alpha   90.00
_cell.angle_beta   90.00
_cell.angle_gamma   90.00
#
_symmetry.space_group_name_H-M   'P 1'
#
loop_
_entity.id
_entity.type
_entity.pdbx_description
1 polymer ?
#
loop_
_entity_poly.entity_id
_entity_poly.type
_entity_poly.pdbx_seq_one_letter_code
_entity_poly.pdbx_strand_id
1 'polypeptide(L)'
;LMKGKLDTSVLLKAVVNKETGLGKGGVMSHFTAFEIPTYHKLLMPVDGGMVTYPTLEQKKAIIENTVGALRAMGYDCPKVGVLACVEKLNPKMPETVEADALKQMNQRGEITGCIVEGPAVSREIAAFKGFESPCAGDCDVLVAPNIHAGNIMGKMLTVTCGAKMAGFIVGAKCPIVMTSRGSSAQEKYLSIVISAAAAEMTMDR
;
A
#
# COMPACT_ATOMS: atom_id res chain seq x y z
N LEU A 1 15.37 -7.83 -6.67
CA LEU A 1 16.37 -7.93 -5.61
C LEU A 1 15.73 -8.48 -4.33
N MET A 2 16.39 -9.39 -3.62
CA MET A 2 15.85 -9.93 -2.35
C MET A 2 16.88 -9.81 -1.23
N LYS A 3 16.41 -9.39 -0.05
CA LYS A 3 17.22 -9.35 1.17
C LYS A 3 17.40 -10.78 1.73
N GLY A 4 18.65 -11.17 1.96
CA GLY A 4 18.99 -12.39 2.72
C GLY A 4 19.10 -12.12 4.22
N LYS A 5 20.20 -12.56 4.85
CA LYS A 5 20.48 -12.38 6.29
C LYS A 5 20.99 -10.98 6.67
N LEU A 6 21.23 -10.13 5.67
CA LEU A 6 21.73 -8.77 5.85
C LEU A 6 20.76 -7.91 6.67
N ASP A 7 21.26 -6.95 7.42
CA ASP A 7 20.42 -5.97 8.10
C ASP A 7 19.68 -5.06 7.09
N THR A 8 18.41 -4.78 7.38
CA THR A 8 17.56 -3.97 6.52
C THR A 8 18.16 -2.58 6.25
N SER A 9 18.74 -1.97 7.28
CA SER A 9 19.39 -0.65 7.16
C SER A 9 20.57 -0.64 6.19
N VAL A 10 21.37 -1.72 6.15
CA VAL A 10 22.51 -1.85 5.23
C VAL A 10 22.03 -1.97 3.79
N LEU A 11 21.02 -2.84 3.55
CA LEU A 11 20.43 -2.96 2.22
C LEU A 11 19.82 -1.64 1.75
N LEU A 12 18.99 -1.00 2.60
CA LEU A 12 18.33 0.25 2.22
C LEU A 12 19.34 1.37 1.96
N LYS A 13 20.40 1.50 2.75
CA LYS A 13 21.47 2.47 2.46
C LYS A 13 22.08 2.26 1.08
N ALA A 14 22.33 1.02 0.67
CA ALA A 14 22.84 0.71 -0.66
C ALA A 14 21.80 1.04 -1.74
N VAL A 15 20.52 0.71 -1.52
CA VAL A 15 19.43 0.99 -2.47
C VAL A 15 19.23 2.48 -2.71
N VAL A 16 19.27 3.31 -1.65
CA VAL A 16 19.05 4.76 -1.76
C VAL A 16 20.31 5.55 -2.10
N ASN A 17 21.45 4.89 -2.29
CA ASN A 17 22.68 5.56 -2.70
C ASN A 17 22.45 6.32 -4.01
N LYS A 18 22.83 7.60 -4.06
CA LYS A 18 22.55 8.48 -5.20
C LYS A 18 23.33 8.11 -6.47
N GLU A 19 24.52 7.54 -6.31
CA GLU A 19 25.42 7.24 -7.43
C GLU A 19 25.22 5.81 -7.96
N THR A 20 25.12 4.84 -7.06
CA THR A 20 25.13 3.41 -7.39
C THR A 20 23.84 2.68 -7.03
N GLY A 21 22.90 3.37 -6.40
CA GLY A 21 21.67 2.78 -5.88
C GLY A 21 20.59 2.55 -6.92
N LEU A 22 19.51 1.98 -6.44
CA LEU A 22 18.33 1.61 -7.23
C LEU A 22 17.16 2.60 -7.08
N GLY A 23 17.37 3.71 -6.37
CA GLY A 23 16.35 4.75 -6.22
C GLY A 23 16.04 5.47 -7.54
N LYS A 24 14.77 5.82 -7.76
CA LYS A 24 14.31 6.66 -8.89
C LYS A 24 14.24 8.15 -8.52
N GLY A 25 14.71 8.54 -7.32
CA GLY A 25 14.62 9.91 -6.80
C GLY A 25 13.27 10.27 -6.16
N GLY A 26 12.29 9.37 -6.19
CA GLY A 26 10.98 9.54 -5.57
C GLY A 26 10.82 8.76 -4.26
N VAL A 27 9.59 8.70 -3.78
CA VAL A 27 9.21 7.94 -2.60
C VAL A 27 9.27 6.45 -2.91
N MET A 28 9.94 5.68 -2.07
CA MET A 28 9.82 4.23 -2.03
C MET A 28 8.85 3.85 -0.93
N SER A 29 7.96 2.89 -1.19
CA SER A 29 6.93 2.45 -0.25
C SER A 29 6.85 0.93 -0.17
N HIS A 30 6.30 0.44 0.93
CA HIS A 30 6.13 -0.98 1.15
C HIS A 30 4.77 -1.43 0.63
N PHE A 31 4.78 -2.19 -0.46
CA PHE A 31 3.62 -2.89 -0.99
C PHE A 31 3.45 -4.21 -0.24
N THR A 32 2.28 -4.42 0.37
CA THR A 32 1.91 -5.68 1.02
C THR A 32 0.56 -6.16 0.51
N ALA A 33 0.48 -7.43 0.13
CA ALA A 33 -0.75 -8.10 -0.24
C ALA A 33 -1.13 -9.13 0.82
N PHE A 34 -2.38 -9.09 1.28
CA PHE A 34 -2.94 -10.01 2.26
C PHE A 34 -4.05 -10.85 1.62
N GLU A 35 -3.95 -12.17 1.76
CA GLU A 35 -5.06 -13.09 1.57
C GLU A 35 -5.72 -13.30 2.93
N ILE A 36 -6.90 -12.69 3.13
CA ILE A 36 -7.65 -12.73 4.38
C ILE A 36 -8.85 -13.65 4.21
N PRO A 37 -9.03 -14.71 5.03
CA PRO A 37 -10.11 -15.70 4.84
C PRO A 37 -11.52 -15.12 4.78
N THR A 38 -11.74 -13.98 5.45
CA THR A 38 -13.04 -13.31 5.53
C THR A 38 -13.22 -12.16 4.54
N TYR A 39 -12.23 -11.90 3.67
CA TYR A 39 -12.29 -10.87 2.65
C TYR A 39 -12.25 -11.49 1.25
N HIS A 40 -13.11 -11.04 0.36
CA HIS A 40 -13.40 -11.72 -0.92
C HIS A 40 -12.31 -11.56 -2.01
N LYS A 41 -11.28 -10.76 -1.76
CA LYS A 41 -10.15 -10.52 -2.66
C LYS A 41 -8.87 -10.22 -1.89
N LEU A 42 -7.75 -10.06 -2.57
CA LEU A 42 -6.53 -9.59 -1.92
C LEU A 42 -6.71 -8.15 -1.44
N LEU A 43 -6.18 -7.85 -0.26
CA LEU A 43 -6.19 -6.52 0.32
C LEU A 43 -4.75 -6.03 0.51
N MET A 44 -4.47 -4.80 0.07
CA MET A 44 -3.15 -4.18 0.12
C MET A 44 -3.12 -3.01 1.11
N PRO A 45 -2.91 -3.27 2.42
CA PRO A 45 -2.60 -2.21 3.38
C PRO A 45 -1.22 -1.59 3.09
N VAL A 46 -1.16 -0.27 2.93
CA VAL A 46 0.05 0.51 2.60
C VAL A 46 0.06 1.86 3.36
N ASP A 47 1.17 2.45 3.74
CA ASP A 47 2.50 1.87 3.91
C ASP A 47 2.65 1.42 5.38
N GLY A 48 3.10 0.20 5.56
CA GLY A 48 3.34 -0.36 6.91
C GLY A 48 4.82 -0.64 7.21
N GLY A 49 5.75 -0.19 6.35
CA GLY A 49 7.14 -0.61 6.49
C GLY A 49 8.24 0.35 6.04
N MET A 50 7.93 1.45 5.36
CA MET A 50 8.94 2.34 4.79
C MET A 50 8.82 3.79 5.26
N VAL A 51 7.67 4.42 5.06
CA VAL A 51 7.49 5.85 5.34
C VAL A 51 6.83 6.03 6.70
N THR A 52 7.56 6.60 7.66
CA THR A 52 7.13 6.63 9.07
C THR A 52 5.90 7.52 9.27
N TYR A 53 5.98 8.77 8.86
CA TYR A 53 4.90 9.77 8.93
C TYR A 53 4.79 10.44 7.56
N PRO A 54 4.05 9.84 6.61
CA PRO A 54 3.99 10.36 5.26
C PRO A 54 3.25 11.71 5.22
N THR A 55 3.82 12.67 4.51
CA THR A 55 3.12 13.90 4.12
C THR A 55 2.04 13.59 3.08
N LEU A 56 1.17 14.55 2.79
CA LEU A 56 0.14 14.42 1.75
C LEU A 56 0.74 14.00 0.40
N GLU A 57 1.83 14.65 -0.03
CA GLU A 57 2.55 14.32 -1.27
C GLU A 57 3.17 12.92 -1.23
N GLN A 58 3.68 12.51 -0.07
CA GLN A 58 4.20 11.15 0.09
C GLN A 58 3.08 10.12 0.07
N LYS A 59 1.90 10.39 0.63
CA LYS A 59 0.72 9.52 0.52
C LYS A 59 0.25 9.39 -0.93
N LYS A 60 0.23 10.50 -1.69
CA LYS A 60 -0.01 10.48 -3.13
C LYS A 60 0.96 9.52 -3.83
N ALA A 61 2.27 9.68 -3.60
CA ALA A 61 3.28 8.82 -4.21
C ALA A 61 3.15 7.34 -3.78
N ILE A 62 2.77 7.05 -2.53
CA ILE A 62 2.49 5.69 -2.04
C ILE A 62 1.31 5.08 -2.83
N ILE A 63 0.24 5.85 -3.06
CA ILE A 63 -0.89 5.41 -3.88
C ILE A 63 -0.43 5.11 -5.31
N GLU A 64 0.27 6.05 -5.95
CA GLU A 64 0.75 5.90 -7.33
C GLU A 64 1.68 4.70 -7.50
N ASN A 65 2.61 4.48 -6.58
CA ASN A 65 3.48 3.30 -6.55
C ASN A 65 2.69 2.00 -6.44
N THR A 66 1.71 1.96 -5.54
CA THR A 66 0.87 0.78 -5.30
C THR A 66 -0.03 0.47 -6.48
N VAL A 67 -0.69 1.50 -7.02
CA VAL A 67 -1.55 1.40 -8.21
C VAL A 67 -0.73 0.96 -9.42
N GLY A 68 0.47 1.50 -9.60
CA GLY A 68 1.39 1.10 -10.67
C GLY A 68 1.73 -0.40 -10.59
N ALA A 69 2.05 -0.91 -9.40
CA ALA A 69 2.32 -2.32 -9.18
C ALA A 69 1.07 -3.20 -9.44
N LEU A 70 -0.10 -2.78 -8.98
CA LEU A 70 -1.36 -3.50 -9.20
C LEU A 70 -1.74 -3.55 -10.69
N ARG A 71 -1.61 -2.44 -11.39
CA ARG A 71 -1.86 -2.40 -12.84
C ARG A 71 -0.89 -3.27 -13.62
N ALA A 72 0.37 -3.33 -13.19
CA ALA A 72 1.34 -4.26 -13.74
C ALA A 72 0.94 -5.73 -13.51
N MET A 73 0.20 -6.03 -12.46
CA MET A 73 -0.36 -7.35 -12.16
C MET A 73 -1.75 -7.60 -12.76
N GLY A 74 -2.26 -6.72 -13.62
CA GLY A 74 -3.52 -6.91 -14.35
C GLY A 74 -4.77 -6.30 -13.70
N TYR A 75 -4.63 -5.46 -12.69
CA TYR A 75 -5.75 -4.71 -12.15
C TYR A 75 -6.04 -3.48 -13.03
N ASP A 76 -7.21 -3.40 -13.61
CA ASP A 76 -7.57 -2.28 -14.50
C ASP A 76 -7.74 -0.96 -13.74
N CYS A 77 -8.51 -0.97 -12.66
CA CYS A 77 -8.84 0.21 -11.87
C CYS A 77 -9.00 -0.15 -10.37
N PRO A 78 -7.89 -0.29 -9.63
CA PRO A 78 -7.97 -0.65 -8.22
C PRO A 78 -8.69 0.42 -7.39
N LYS A 79 -9.43 -0.03 -6.37
CA LYS A 79 -10.17 0.79 -5.42
C LYS A 79 -9.29 1.06 -4.20
N VAL A 80 -9.03 2.33 -3.95
CA VAL A 80 -8.13 2.82 -2.89
C VAL A 80 -8.96 3.50 -1.80
N GLY A 81 -8.93 2.96 -0.59
CA GLY A 81 -9.51 3.58 0.59
C GLY A 81 -8.44 4.25 1.44
N VAL A 82 -8.55 5.56 1.69
CA VAL A 82 -7.65 6.27 2.60
C VAL A 82 -8.22 6.23 4.02
N LEU A 83 -7.46 5.64 4.94
CA LEU A 83 -7.93 5.36 6.29
C LEU A 83 -7.85 6.58 7.21
N ALA A 84 -8.90 6.78 7.97
CA ALA A 84 -8.95 7.63 9.17
C ALA A 84 -9.86 6.95 10.21
N CYS A 85 -9.83 7.42 11.45
CA CYS A 85 -10.64 6.82 12.52
C CYS A 85 -12.11 7.22 12.47
N VAL A 86 -12.47 8.16 11.61
CA VAL A 86 -13.87 8.58 11.33
C VAL A 86 -14.10 8.70 9.82
N GLU A 87 -15.35 8.59 9.39
CA GLU A 87 -15.71 8.51 7.98
C GLU A 87 -16.06 9.86 7.35
N LYS A 88 -16.00 10.95 8.14
CA LYS A 88 -16.28 12.31 7.67
C LYS A 88 -15.09 13.21 7.84
N LEU A 89 -14.94 14.15 6.93
CA LEU A 89 -13.96 15.23 7.07
C LEU A 89 -14.20 15.98 8.38
N ASN A 90 -13.16 16.06 9.18
CA ASN A 90 -13.12 16.83 10.41
C ASN A 90 -11.82 17.69 10.43
N PRO A 91 -11.94 19.03 10.35
CA PRO A 91 -10.76 19.91 10.31
C PRO A 91 -9.82 19.78 11.52
N LYS A 92 -10.31 19.21 12.64
CA LYS A 92 -9.50 18.94 13.84
C LYS A 92 -8.71 17.61 13.76
N MET A 93 -8.92 16.83 12.71
CA MET A 93 -8.30 15.52 12.50
C MET A 93 -7.58 15.54 11.16
N PRO A 94 -6.26 15.83 11.14
CA PRO A 94 -5.49 15.97 9.90
C PRO A 94 -5.61 14.79 8.95
N GLU A 95 -5.72 13.57 9.47
CA GLU A 95 -5.85 12.35 8.67
C GLU A 95 -7.11 12.35 7.79
N THR A 96 -8.21 12.95 8.29
CA THR A 96 -9.45 13.06 7.51
C THR A 96 -9.35 14.13 6.44
N VAL A 97 -8.62 15.22 6.73
CA VAL A 97 -8.37 16.31 5.77
C VAL A 97 -7.48 15.80 4.62
N GLU A 98 -6.42 15.05 4.96
CA GLU A 98 -5.55 14.44 3.96
C GLU A 98 -6.28 13.38 3.12
N ALA A 99 -7.15 12.57 3.75
CA ALA A 99 -7.94 11.56 3.05
C ALA A 99 -8.90 12.21 2.02
N ASP A 100 -9.59 13.27 2.40
CA ASP A 100 -10.43 14.05 1.50
C ASP A 100 -9.60 14.73 0.39
N ALA A 101 -8.45 15.29 0.72
CA ALA A 101 -7.56 15.91 -0.26
C ALA A 101 -7.09 14.91 -1.33
N LEU A 102 -6.71 13.67 -0.95
CA LEU A 102 -6.32 12.61 -1.89
C LEU A 102 -7.48 12.18 -2.78
N LYS A 103 -8.69 12.08 -2.25
CA LYS A 103 -9.91 11.86 -3.03
C LYS A 103 -10.11 12.96 -4.07
N GLN A 104 -9.99 14.22 -3.66
CA GLN A 104 -10.11 15.36 -4.57
C GLN A 104 -9.00 15.38 -5.64
N MET A 105 -7.75 15.01 -5.30
CA MET A 105 -6.66 14.86 -6.27
C MET A 105 -7.01 13.81 -7.33
N ASN A 106 -7.60 12.68 -6.93
CA ASN A 106 -8.07 11.66 -7.88
C ASN A 106 -9.20 12.20 -8.78
N GLN A 107 -10.17 12.90 -8.22
CA GLN A 107 -11.27 13.51 -8.99
C GLN A 107 -10.79 14.55 -10.00
N ARG A 108 -9.72 15.29 -9.68
CA ARG A 108 -9.09 16.26 -10.60
C ARG A 108 -8.11 15.64 -11.60
N GLY A 109 -7.89 14.32 -11.54
CA GLY A 109 -6.96 13.62 -12.43
C GLY A 109 -5.47 13.78 -12.07
N GLU A 110 -5.17 14.24 -10.86
CA GLU A 110 -3.79 14.31 -10.33
C GLU A 110 -3.29 12.95 -9.83
N ILE A 111 -4.21 12.06 -9.46
CA ILE A 111 -3.99 10.64 -9.21
C ILE A 111 -4.85 9.88 -10.21
N THR A 112 -4.25 8.99 -11.00
CA THR A 112 -4.94 8.32 -12.10
C THR A 112 -4.80 6.80 -12.03
N GLY A 113 -5.61 6.09 -12.82
CA GLY A 113 -5.57 4.63 -12.93
C GLY A 113 -6.18 3.88 -11.74
N CYS A 114 -6.92 4.57 -10.88
CA CYS A 114 -7.62 4.01 -9.73
C CYS A 114 -8.81 4.89 -9.33
N ILE A 115 -9.64 4.38 -8.42
CA ILE A 115 -10.63 5.19 -7.71
C ILE A 115 -10.10 5.40 -6.29
N VAL A 116 -10.05 6.66 -5.82
CA VAL A 116 -9.64 6.99 -4.45
C VAL A 116 -10.82 7.51 -3.67
N GLU A 117 -11.11 6.89 -2.54
CA GLU A 117 -12.11 7.33 -1.57
C GLU A 117 -11.49 7.56 -0.20
N GLY A 118 -11.92 8.62 0.46
CA GLY A 118 -11.41 8.95 1.79
C GLY A 118 -12.19 10.07 2.48
N PRO A 119 -12.36 9.95 3.80
CA PRO A 119 -12.02 8.80 4.65
C PRO A 119 -12.78 7.52 4.25
N ALA A 120 -12.08 6.37 4.30
CA ALA A 120 -12.66 5.10 3.90
C ALA A 120 -13.75 4.62 4.87
N VAL A 121 -14.76 3.93 4.35
CA VAL A 121 -15.93 3.47 5.11
C VAL A 121 -16.20 2.00 4.82
N SER A 122 -16.67 1.23 5.83
CA SER A 122 -17.18 -0.12 5.62
C SER A 122 -18.55 -0.08 4.94
N ARG A 123 -18.95 -1.22 4.35
CA ARG A 123 -20.26 -1.34 3.68
C ARG A 123 -21.42 -1.10 4.64
N GLU A 124 -21.33 -1.64 5.85
CA GLU A 124 -22.35 -1.55 6.89
C GLU A 124 -22.49 -0.12 7.39
N ILE A 125 -21.39 0.57 7.64
CA ILE A 125 -21.38 1.97 8.07
C ILE A 125 -21.88 2.88 6.94
N ALA A 126 -21.48 2.62 5.71
CA ALA A 126 -21.96 3.36 4.53
C ALA A 126 -23.49 3.26 4.42
N ALA A 127 -24.03 2.04 4.51
CA ALA A 127 -25.49 1.80 4.49
C ALA A 127 -26.20 2.48 5.66
N PHE A 128 -25.66 2.35 6.88
CA PHE A 128 -26.27 2.93 8.09
C PHE A 128 -26.27 4.46 8.09
N LYS A 129 -25.16 5.08 7.61
CA LYS A 129 -24.99 6.55 7.59
C LYS A 129 -25.43 7.19 6.27
N GLY A 130 -25.89 6.41 5.28
CA GLY A 130 -26.33 6.91 3.97
C GLY A 130 -25.18 7.46 3.12
N PHE A 131 -23.99 6.86 3.20
CA PHE A 131 -22.87 7.22 2.31
C PHE A 131 -22.91 6.40 1.02
N GLU A 132 -22.76 7.07 -0.10
CA GLU A 132 -22.45 6.41 -1.36
C GLU A 132 -20.94 6.43 -1.61
N SER A 133 -20.33 5.27 -1.69
CA SER A 133 -18.92 5.12 -2.00
C SER A 133 -18.67 3.84 -2.78
N PRO A 134 -18.03 3.92 -3.95
CA PRO A 134 -17.68 2.75 -4.76
C PRO A 134 -16.64 1.84 -4.07
N CYS A 135 -15.98 2.34 -3.03
CA CYS A 135 -14.98 1.63 -2.25
C CYS A 135 -15.52 1.02 -0.96
N ALA A 136 -16.79 1.28 -0.59
CA ALA A 136 -17.36 0.81 0.69
C ALA A 136 -17.34 -0.72 0.80
N GLY A 137 -16.48 -1.25 1.69
CA GLY A 137 -16.30 -2.69 1.91
C GLY A 137 -15.75 -3.45 0.71
N ASP A 138 -15.15 -2.76 -0.29
CA ASP A 138 -14.64 -3.33 -1.53
C ASP A 138 -13.32 -2.70 -1.99
N CYS A 139 -12.48 -2.27 -1.06
CA CYS A 139 -11.16 -1.74 -1.37
C CYS A 139 -10.20 -2.85 -1.82
N ASP A 140 -9.34 -2.52 -2.78
CA ASP A 140 -8.13 -3.28 -3.10
C ASP A 140 -6.96 -2.80 -2.25
N VAL A 141 -6.89 -1.48 -2.02
CA VAL A 141 -5.81 -0.82 -1.27
C VAL A 141 -6.39 -0.06 -0.08
N LEU A 142 -5.72 -0.16 1.06
CA LEU A 142 -5.97 0.68 2.24
C LEU A 142 -4.73 1.49 2.57
N VAL A 143 -4.83 2.81 2.45
CA VAL A 143 -3.72 3.72 2.78
C VAL A 143 -3.77 4.07 4.25
N ALA A 144 -2.78 3.62 5.00
CA ALA A 144 -2.66 3.91 6.42
C ALA A 144 -2.24 5.38 6.67
N PRO A 145 -2.70 6.02 7.74
CA PRO A 145 -2.31 7.38 8.08
C PRO A 145 -0.81 7.51 8.39
N ASN A 146 -0.21 6.47 8.95
CA ASN A 146 1.22 6.40 9.27
C ASN A 146 1.67 4.95 9.42
N ILE A 147 3.00 4.74 9.57
CA ILE A 147 3.60 3.40 9.67
C ILE A 147 3.08 2.59 10.86
N HIS A 148 2.75 3.25 11.98
CA HIS A 148 2.27 2.55 13.18
C HIS A 148 0.93 1.90 12.89
N ALA A 149 -0.02 2.66 12.34
CA ALA A 149 -1.33 2.14 11.97
C ALA A 149 -1.22 1.01 10.93
N GLY A 150 -0.43 1.20 9.87
CA GLY A 150 -0.22 0.20 8.83
C GLY A 150 0.44 -1.08 9.35
N ASN A 151 1.51 -0.95 10.12
CA ASN A 151 2.24 -2.09 10.67
C ASN A 151 1.44 -2.88 11.72
N ILE A 152 0.73 -2.17 12.62
CA ILE A 152 -0.14 -2.80 13.62
C ILE A 152 -1.28 -3.53 12.93
N MET A 153 -1.94 -2.90 11.94
CA MET A 153 -3.00 -3.52 11.14
C MET A 153 -2.51 -4.80 10.46
N GLY A 154 -1.35 -4.77 9.78
CA GLY A 154 -0.80 -5.95 9.12
C GLY A 154 -0.50 -7.09 10.11
N LYS A 155 0.06 -6.79 11.28
CA LYS A 155 0.27 -7.79 12.34
C LYS A 155 -1.03 -8.37 12.86
N MET A 156 -2.03 -7.52 13.10
CA MET A 156 -3.35 -7.97 13.56
C MET A 156 -4.01 -8.89 12.54
N LEU A 157 -3.98 -8.54 11.25
CA LEU A 157 -4.51 -9.39 10.18
C LEU A 157 -3.83 -10.76 10.15
N THR A 158 -2.52 -10.81 10.31
CA THR A 158 -1.76 -12.07 10.32
C THR A 158 -2.07 -12.90 11.57
N VAL A 159 -2.02 -12.29 12.76
CA VAL A 159 -2.11 -13.01 14.04
C VAL A 159 -3.55 -13.39 14.37
N THR A 160 -4.52 -12.51 14.14
CA THR A 160 -5.91 -12.70 14.57
C THR A 160 -6.82 -13.20 13.49
N CYS A 161 -6.58 -12.80 12.22
CA CYS A 161 -7.42 -13.19 11.10
C CYS A 161 -6.85 -14.34 10.27
N GLY A 162 -5.67 -14.86 10.61
CA GLY A 162 -5.03 -15.96 9.87
C GLY A 162 -4.64 -15.57 8.44
N ALA A 163 -4.45 -14.29 8.18
CA ALA A 163 -4.09 -13.80 6.86
C ALA A 163 -2.69 -14.26 6.44
N LYS A 164 -2.55 -14.65 5.17
CA LYS A 164 -1.25 -14.85 4.54
C LYS A 164 -0.79 -13.52 3.96
N MET A 165 0.50 -13.25 4.08
CA MET A 165 1.08 -11.98 3.62
C MET A 165 2.19 -12.25 2.60
N ALA A 166 2.26 -11.36 1.62
CA ALA A 166 3.41 -11.23 0.72
C ALA A 166 3.70 -9.74 0.52
N GLY A 167 4.98 -9.37 0.32
CA GLY A 167 5.29 -7.95 0.16
C GLY A 167 6.68 -7.68 -0.43
N PHE A 168 6.82 -6.50 -1.01
CA PHE A 168 8.06 -5.99 -1.58
C PHE A 168 8.05 -4.46 -1.58
N ILE A 169 9.19 -3.84 -1.81
CA ILE A 169 9.30 -2.39 -1.93
C ILE A 169 9.12 -1.98 -3.37
N VAL A 170 8.27 -0.99 -3.59
CA VAL A 170 8.01 -0.30 -4.87
C VAL A 170 8.61 1.10 -4.88
N GLY A 171 8.67 1.73 -6.06
CA GLY A 171 9.26 3.07 -6.22
C GLY A 171 10.78 3.07 -6.45
N ALA A 172 11.41 1.90 -6.56
CA ALA A 172 12.80 1.72 -7.00
C ALA A 172 12.85 1.24 -8.46
N LYS A 173 14.06 1.19 -9.05
CA LYS A 173 14.30 0.71 -10.43
C LYS A 173 13.89 -0.75 -10.64
N CYS A 174 13.82 -1.54 -9.58
CA CYS A 174 13.29 -2.90 -9.58
C CYS A 174 12.58 -3.18 -8.25
N PRO A 175 11.66 -4.16 -8.18
CA PRO A 175 11.08 -4.60 -6.92
C PRO A 175 12.14 -5.13 -5.95
N ILE A 176 11.99 -4.82 -4.65
CA ILE A 176 12.93 -5.24 -3.61
C ILE A 176 12.19 -6.03 -2.56
N VAL A 177 12.40 -7.34 -2.53
CA VAL A 177 11.78 -8.23 -1.54
C VAL A 177 12.49 -8.07 -0.21
N MET A 178 11.76 -7.60 0.79
CA MET A 178 12.27 -7.32 2.15
C MET A 178 11.40 -7.99 3.19
N THR A 179 11.53 -9.31 3.31
CA THR A 179 10.82 -10.08 4.34
C THR A 179 11.51 -10.00 5.70
N SER A 180 10.75 -10.19 6.77
CA SER A 180 11.27 -10.31 8.11
C SER A 180 12.18 -11.58 8.25
N ARG A 181 13.12 -11.56 9.19
CA ARG A 181 13.91 -12.75 9.52
C ARG A 181 13.02 -13.91 10.01
N GLY A 182 11.91 -13.58 10.69
CA GLY A 182 10.91 -14.54 11.17
C GLY A 182 9.86 -14.97 10.15
N SER A 183 9.89 -14.43 8.94
CA SER A 183 8.94 -14.79 7.89
C SER A 183 9.07 -16.25 7.49
N SER A 184 7.94 -16.91 7.28
CA SER A 184 7.86 -18.30 6.81
C SER A 184 8.46 -18.45 5.40
N ALA A 185 8.80 -19.70 5.04
CA ALA A 185 9.25 -20.00 3.69
C ALA A 185 8.18 -19.64 2.63
N GLN A 186 6.90 -19.88 2.97
CA GLN A 186 5.76 -19.53 2.10
C GLN A 186 5.65 -18.01 1.87
N GLU A 187 5.76 -17.20 2.93
CA GLU A 187 5.73 -15.74 2.83
C GLU A 187 6.87 -15.22 1.94
N LYS A 188 8.08 -15.76 2.10
CA LYS A 188 9.23 -15.42 1.27
C LYS A 188 9.00 -15.80 -0.19
N TYR A 189 8.50 -17.01 -0.44
CA TYR A 189 8.18 -17.49 -1.78
C TYR A 189 7.12 -16.61 -2.46
N LEU A 190 5.99 -16.36 -1.78
CA LEU A 190 4.92 -15.51 -2.30
C LEU A 190 5.40 -14.09 -2.58
N SER A 191 6.27 -13.54 -1.72
CA SER A 191 6.85 -12.21 -1.94
C SER A 191 7.73 -12.14 -3.19
N ILE A 192 8.46 -13.21 -3.51
CA ILE A 192 9.20 -13.31 -4.77
C ILE A 192 8.24 -13.38 -5.96
N VAL A 193 7.20 -14.21 -5.88
CA VAL A 193 6.22 -14.39 -6.96
C VAL A 193 5.53 -13.08 -7.32
N ILE A 194 4.97 -12.36 -6.34
CA ILE A 194 4.28 -11.10 -6.62
C ILE A 194 5.24 -10.00 -7.09
N SER A 195 6.49 -10.00 -6.61
CA SER A 195 7.49 -9.04 -7.07
C SER A 195 7.91 -9.30 -8.52
N ALA A 196 7.98 -10.56 -8.94
CA ALA A 196 8.25 -10.92 -10.33
C ALA A 196 7.09 -10.49 -11.23
N ALA A 197 5.84 -10.80 -10.86
CA ALA A 197 4.66 -10.38 -11.61
C ALA A 197 4.59 -8.85 -11.78
N ALA A 198 4.95 -8.08 -10.74
CA ALA A 198 5.01 -6.62 -10.83
C ALA A 198 6.19 -6.10 -11.68
N ALA A 199 7.25 -6.91 -11.90
CA ALA A 199 8.42 -6.53 -12.68
C ALA A 199 8.26 -6.77 -14.19
N GLU A 200 7.62 -7.87 -14.60
CA GLU A 200 7.51 -8.28 -16.01
C GLU A 200 6.87 -7.21 -16.89
N MET A 201 5.82 -6.53 -16.39
CA MET A 201 5.12 -5.50 -17.15
C MET A 201 5.81 -4.12 -17.16
N THR A 202 6.88 -3.94 -16.39
CA THR A 202 7.68 -2.69 -16.42
C THR A 202 8.84 -2.74 -17.43
N MET A 203 9.16 -3.92 -17.99
CA MET A 203 10.24 -4.09 -18.96
C MET A 203 9.79 -3.91 -20.42
N ASP A 204 8.49 -3.94 -20.70
CA ASP A 204 7.90 -3.82 -22.04
C ASP A 204 7.41 -2.39 -22.39
N ARG A 205 7.88 -1.36 -21.66
CA ARG A 205 7.54 0.06 -21.92
C ARG A 205 8.74 0.96 -22.09
#